data_6c053a43178750e2c97bfee73f4837a7
#
_entry.id   6c053a43178750e2c97bfee73f4837a7
#
_cell.length_a   1.000
_cell.length_b   1.000
_cell.length_c   1.000
_cell.angle_alpha   90.00
_cell.angle_beta   90.00
_cell.angle_gamma   90.00
#
_symmetry.space_group_name_H-M   'P 1'
#
loop_
_entity.id
_entity.type
_entity.pdbx_description
1 polymer ?
#
loop_
_entity_poly.entity_id
_entity_poly.type
_entity_poly.pdbx_seq_one_letter_code
_entity_poly.pdbx_strand_id
1 'polypeptide(L)'
;SEASDLIVSELSSDKSLCKAYKSDASKIEECENLVEKVITDFGNIDVLINNAGITKDNLLMRMTEEDFDSVIRINLNSVFNMTKACQRIFLKNRAGSIINMSSVVGVKGNAGQSNYAASKSGIIGFSKSIALELGSRNIRCNVIAPGFIKTEMTDKLSESVIESWNNNIPLKRPGETYDVANLCLFLAS
;
A
#
# COMPACT_ATOMS: atom_id res chain seq x y z
N SER A 1 4.00 -17.13 7.30
CA SER A 1 2.69 -17.67 7.74
C SER A 1 2.20 -18.65 6.69
N GLU A 2 1.32 -19.58 7.06
CA GLU A 2 0.74 -20.55 6.08
C GLU A 2 0.21 -19.84 4.81
N ALA A 3 -0.47 -18.71 4.95
CA ALA A 3 -0.94 -17.94 3.80
C ALA A 3 0.20 -17.41 2.92
N SER A 4 1.28 -16.92 3.53
CA SER A 4 2.46 -16.47 2.78
C SER A 4 3.17 -17.61 2.07
N ASP A 5 3.22 -18.78 2.69
CA ASP A 5 3.90 -19.94 2.14
C ASP A 5 3.11 -20.54 0.96
N LEU A 6 1.76 -20.51 1.02
CA LEU A 6 0.89 -20.87 -0.09
C LEU A 6 1.11 -19.94 -1.28
N ILE A 7 1.10 -18.62 -1.08
CA ILE A 7 1.35 -17.64 -2.14
C ILE A 7 2.73 -17.85 -2.77
N VAL A 8 3.76 -18.09 -1.96
CA VAL A 8 5.10 -18.38 -2.47
C VAL A 8 5.09 -19.62 -3.36
N SER A 9 4.40 -20.69 -2.95
CA SER A 9 4.31 -21.92 -3.75
C SER A 9 3.55 -21.75 -5.07
N GLU A 10 2.50 -20.93 -5.07
CA GLU A 10 1.71 -20.63 -6.27
C GLU A 10 2.47 -19.74 -7.28
N LEU A 11 3.24 -18.75 -6.78
CA LEU A 11 3.92 -17.78 -7.62
C LEU A 11 5.33 -18.22 -8.05
N SER A 12 5.93 -19.19 -7.35
CA SER A 12 7.25 -19.71 -7.70
C SER A 12 7.15 -20.65 -8.90
N SER A 13 8.04 -20.45 -9.88
CA SER A 13 8.17 -21.31 -11.06
C SER A 13 9.63 -21.36 -11.47
N ASP A 14 9.96 -22.19 -12.45
CA ASP A 14 11.32 -22.25 -13.03
C ASP A 14 11.82 -20.91 -13.58
N LYS A 15 10.89 -19.97 -13.85
CA LYS A 15 11.21 -18.64 -14.42
C LYS A 15 10.99 -17.49 -13.44
N SER A 16 10.38 -17.74 -12.28
CA SER A 16 10.10 -16.70 -11.27
C SER A 16 10.44 -17.19 -9.87
N LEU A 17 11.28 -16.42 -9.18
CA LEU A 17 11.61 -16.66 -7.78
C LEU A 17 10.70 -15.77 -6.91
N CYS A 18 9.99 -16.39 -5.97
CA CYS A 18 9.19 -15.70 -4.98
C CYS A 18 9.66 -16.06 -3.57
N LYS A 19 9.78 -15.09 -2.69
CA LYS A 19 10.12 -15.30 -1.27
C LYS A 19 9.23 -14.46 -0.37
N ALA A 20 8.88 -14.99 0.78
CA ALA A 20 8.15 -14.29 1.82
C ALA A 20 9.09 -13.94 2.99
N TYR A 21 8.96 -12.72 3.50
CA TYR A 21 9.70 -12.24 4.66
C TYR A 21 8.74 -11.72 5.72
N LYS A 22 9.01 -12.03 6.98
CA LYS A 22 8.30 -11.45 8.11
C LYS A 22 9.01 -10.15 8.50
N SER A 23 8.29 -9.03 8.48
CA SER A 23 8.78 -7.71 8.87
C SER A 23 7.62 -6.81 9.31
N ASP A 24 7.85 -5.97 10.29
CA ASP A 24 6.94 -4.91 10.70
C ASP A 24 7.36 -3.59 10.02
N ALA A 25 6.67 -3.24 8.94
CA ALA A 25 6.95 -2.04 8.17
C ALA A 25 6.77 -0.72 8.96
N SER A 26 6.11 -0.76 10.12
CA SER A 26 6.02 0.42 10.99
C SER A 26 7.33 0.75 11.73
N LYS A 27 8.34 -0.14 11.66
CA LYS A 27 9.65 0.01 12.31
C LYS A 27 10.75 0.12 11.27
N ILE A 28 11.47 1.23 11.30
CA ILE A 28 12.51 1.53 10.30
C ILE A 28 13.63 0.47 10.27
N GLU A 29 14.08 -0.01 11.43
CA GLU A 29 15.14 -1.00 11.51
C GLU A 29 14.72 -2.35 10.88
N GLU A 30 13.45 -2.75 11.05
CA GLU A 30 12.92 -3.96 10.40
C GLU A 30 12.81 -3.78 8.87
N CYS A 31 12.51 -2.56 8.39
CA CYS A 31 12.49 -2.27 6.96
C CYS A 31 13.90 -2.31 6.36
N GLU A 32 14.89 -1.73 7.03
CA GLU A 32 16.30 -1.76 6.59
C GLU A 32 16.81 -3.19 6.52
N ASN A 33 16.59 -3.99 7.57
CA ASN A 33 16.94 -5.40 7.60
C ASN A 33 16.24 -6.22 6.49
N LEU A 34 14.96 -5.90 6.20
CA LEU A 34 14.22 -6.55 5.11
C LEU A 34 14.86 -6.24 3.76
N VAL A 35 15.18 -4.98 3.50
CA VAL A 35 15.80 -4.54 2.25
C VAL A 35 17.15 -5.21 2.06
N GLU A 36 18.00 -5.33 3.10
CA GLU A 36 19.27 -6.04 3.04
C GLU A 36 19.10 -7.52 2.68
N LYS A 37 18.11 -8.19 3.27
CA LYS A 37 17.79 -9.59 2.92
C LYS A 37 17.33 -9.73 1.47
N VAL A 38 16.46 -8.83 1.00
CA VAL A 38 15.98 -8.84 -0.39
C VAL A 38 17.15 -8.64 -1.36
N ILE A 39 18.07 -7.71 -1.07
CA ILE A 39 19.26 -7.50 -1.89
C ILE A 39 20.18 -8.72 -1.88
N THR A 40 20.35 -9.37 -0.74
CA THR A 40 21.14 -10.61 -0.64
C THR A 40 20.55 -11.73 -1.49
N ASP A 41 19.24 -11.85 -1.49
CA ASP A 41 18.53 -12.94 -2.19
C ASP A 41 18.32 -12.69 -3.69
N PHE A 42 18.10 -11.44 -4.09
CA PHE A 42 17.68 -11.06 -5.45
C PHE A 42 18.67 -10.12 -6.16
N GLY A 43 19.63 -9.55 -5.46
CA GLY A 43 20.67 -8.67 -6.02
C GLY A 43 20.20 -7.22 -6.21
N ASN A 44 18.92 -6.94 -6.44
CA ASN A 44 18.38 -5.62 -6.70
C ASN A 44 16.92 -5.45 -6.22
N ILE A 45 16.47 -4.20 -6.18
CA ILE A 45 15.06 -3.81 -6.07
C ILE A 45 14.78 -2.77 -7.15
N ASP A 46 13.84 -3.04 -8.04
CA ASP A 46 13.44 -2.15 -9.13
C ASP A 46 12.10 -1.46 -8.84
N VAL A 47 11.23 -2.14 -8.10
CA VAL A 47 9.88 -1.67 -7.77
C VAL A 47 9.60 -1.87 -6.28
N LEU A 48 9.03 -0.84 -5.66
CA LEU A 48 8.49 -0.90 -4.30
C LEU A 48 6.99 -0.63 -4.35
N ILE A 49 6.18 -1.58 -3.86
CA ILE A 49 4.74 -1.40 -3.71
C ILE A 49 4.38 -1.38 -2.22
N ASN A 50 4.00 -0.22 -1.71
CA ASN A 50 3.54 -0.02 -0.34
C ASN A 50 2.02 -0.25 -0.27
N ASN A 51 1.62 -1.48 0.02
CA ASN A 51 0.22 -1.89 0.06
C ASN A 51 -0.33 -2.12 1.48
N ALA A 52 0.53 -2.42 2.45
CA ALA A 52 0.11 -2.72 3.81
C ALA A 52 -0.70 -1.60 4.44
N GLY A 53 -1.77 -1.95 5.14
CA GLY A 53 -2.61 -0.98 5.82
C GLY A 53 -3.71 -1.63 6.64
N ILE A 54 -4.22 -0.87 7.59
CA ILE A 54 -5.31 -1.26 8.47
C ILE A 54 -6.38 -0.18 8.49
N THR A 55 -7.57 -0.53 8.95
CA THR A 55 -8.62 0.39 9.39
C THR A 55 -8.93 0.17 10.86
N LYS A 56 -9.31 1.23 11.55
CA LYS A 56 -9.93 1.22 12.88
C LYS A 56 -11.02 2.29 12.89
N ASP A 57 -12.14 1.90 12.34
CA ASP A 57 -13.24 2.81 12.05
C ASP A 57 -14.05 3.09 13.32
N ASN A 58 -14.27 4.37 13.62
CA ASN A 58 -15.13 4.83 14.69
C ASN A 58 -15.49 6.31 14.46
N LEU A 59 -16.67 6.73 14.95
CA LEU A 59 -17.00 8.15 14.98
C LEU A 59 -16.00 8.90 15.88
N LEU A 60 -15.64 10.13 15.53
CA LEU A 60 -14.61 10.91 16.21
C LEU A 60 -14.84 10.98 17.74
N MET A 61 -16.08 11.10 18.18
CA MET A 61 -16.41 11.15 19.61
C MET A 61 -16.09 9.85 20.38
N ARG A 62 -15.88 8.73 19.69
CA ARG A 62 -15.57 7.43 20.28
C ARG A 62 -14.19 6.91 19.86
N MET A 63 -13.53 7.56 18.90
CA MET A 63 -12.21 7.19 18.43
C MET A 63 -11.20 7.50 19.53
N THR A 64 -10.40 6.53 19.89
CA THR A 64 -9.31 6.70 20.86
C THR A 64 -8.05 7.24 20.18
N GLU A 65 -7.15 7.84 20.98
CA GLU A 65 -5.81 8.23 20.50
C GLU A 65 -5.04 7.03 19.93
N GLU A 66 -5.10 5.88 20.61
CA GLU A 66 -4.46 4.65 20.14
C GLU A 66 -5.03 4.15 18.80
N ASP A 67 -6.35 4.30 18.57
CA ASP A 67 -6.95 3.96 17.27
C ASP A 67 -6.44 4.87 16.17
N PHE A 68 -6.31 6.17 16.45
CA PHE A 68 -5.78 7.13 15.50
C PHE A 68 -4.31 6.86 15.22
N ASP A 69 -3.47 6.78 16.25
CA ASP A 69 -2.02 6.62 16.13
C ASP A 69 -1.62 5.31 15.48
N SER A 70 -2.31 4.21 15.81
CA SER A 70 -2.02 2.92 15.20
C SER A 70 -2.28 2.91 13.70
N VAL A 71 -3.33 3.60 13.22
CA VAL A 71 -3.62 3.73 11.78
C VAL A 71 -2.58 4.61 11.10
N ILE A 72 -2.19 5.75 11.69
CA ILE A 72 -1.12 6.59 11.14
C ILE A 72 0.20 5.82 11.07
N ARG A 73 0.57 5.16 12.16
CA ARG A 73 1.82 4.39 12.25
C ARG A 73 1.90 3.26 11.22
N ILE A 74 0.83 2.48 11.08
CA ILE A 74 0.85 1.33 10.18
C ILE A 74 0.65 1.76 8.72
N ASN A 75 -0.21 2.73 8.43
CA ASN A 75 -0.52 3.09 7.06
C ASN A 75 0.47 4.11 6.46
N LEU A 76 0.87 5.13 7.24
CA LEU A 76 1.68 6.24 6.72
C LEU A 76 3.17 6.08 7.05
N ASN A 77 3.52 5.77 8.32
CA ASN A 77 4.92 5.64 8.67
C ASN A 77 5.57 4.44 7.97
N SER A 78 4.82 3.35 7.71
CA SER A 78 5.34 2.22 6.93
C SER A 78 5.76 2.62 5.51
N VAL A 79 4.96 3.47 4.84
CA VAL A 79 5.28 3.99 3.50
C VAL A 79 6.56 4.82 3.54
N PHE A 80 6.71 5.69 4.54
CA PHE A 80 7.96 6.44 4.77
C PHE A 80 9.14 5.50 5.01
N ASN A 81 9.02 4.56 5.94
CA ASN A 81 10.09 3.64 6.34
C ASN A 81 10.60 2.80 5.16
N MET A 82 9.69 2.14 4.44
CA MET A 82 10.05 1.31 3.28
C MET A 82 10.65 2.13 2.14
N THR A 83 10.08 3.31 1.86
CA THR A 83 10.62 4.21 0.85
C THR A 83 12.03 4.66 1.21
N LYS A 84 12.27 5.05 2.45
CA LYS A 84 13.58 5.44 2.96
C LYS A 84 14.60 4.30 2.91
N ALA A 85 14.21 3.09 3.30
CA ALA A 85 15.06 1.91 3.25
C ALA A 85 15.50 1.56 1.81
N CYS A 86 14.59 1.68 0.82
CA CYS A 86 14.90 1.41 -0.59
C CYS A 86 15.62 2.55 -1.31
N GLN A 87 15.54 3.79 -0.80
CA GLN A 87 16.00 5.00 -1.49
C GLN A 87 17.46 4.91 -1.99
N ARG A 88 18.37 4.38 -1.17
CA ARG A 88 19.79 4.27 -1.54
C ARG A 88 20.01 3.40 -2.77
N ILE A 89 19.23 2.33 -2.92
CA ILE A 89 19.31 1.40 -4.05
C ILE A 89 18.85 2.10 -5.31
N PHE A 90 17.68 2.73 -5.27
CA PHE A 90 17.13 3.48 -6.40
C PHE A 90 18.07 4.62 -6.84
N LEU A 91 18.64 5.38 -5.89
CA LEU A 91 19.58 6.44 -6.21
C LEU A 91 20.88 5.92 -6.85
N LYS A 92 21.42 4.79 -6.37
CA LYS A 92 22.61 4.14 -6.93
C LYS A 92 22.35 3.68 -8.36
N ASN A 93 21.19 3.09 -8.61
CA ASN A 93 20.82 2.54 -9.92
C ASN A 93 20.33 3.62 -10.88
N ARG A 94 19.98 4.82 -10.39
CA ARG A 94 19.31 5.88 -11.16
C ARG A 94 18.06 5.36 -11.89
N ALA A 95 17.34 4.48 -11.24
CA ALA A 95 16.10 3.87 -11.72
C ALA A 95 15.30 3.34 -10.53
N GLY A 96 13.98 3.37 -10.63
CA GLY A 96 13.08 2.79 -9.64
C GLY A 96 11.63 3.25 -9.83
N SER A 97 10.69 2.42 -9.40
CA SER A 97 9.28 2.76 -9.35
C SER A 97 8.73 2.53 -7.95
N ILE A 98 8.19 3.58 -7.35
CA ILE A 98 7.53 3.52 -6.04
C ILE A 98 6.03 3.67 -6.29
N ILE A 99 5.23 2.73 -5.78
CA ILE A 99 3.78 2.71 -5.92
C ILE A 99 3.18 2.62 -4.51
N ASN A 100 2.44 3.66 -4.12
CA ASN A 100 1.85 3.78 -2.80
C ASN A 100 0.34 3.63 -2.86
N MET A 101 -0.22 2.76 -2.02
CA MET A 101 -1.67 2.54 -1.94
C MET A 101 -2.33 3.55 -1.02
N SER A 102 -3.03 4.52 -1.61
CA SER A 102 -3.96 5.40 -0.92
C SER A 102 -5.38 4.79 -0.91
N SER A 103 -6.39 5.62 -0.98
CA SER A 103 -7.80 5.26 -1.07
C SER A 103 -8.61 6.45 -1.55
N VAL A 104 -9.75 6.20 -2.16
CA VAL A 104 -10.77 7.24 -2.41
C VAL A 104 -11.17 7.96 -1.11
N VAL A 105 -11.11 7.28 0.03
CA VAL A 105 -11.35 7.87 1.36
C VAL A 105 -10.28 8.91 1.71
N GLY A 106 -9.03 8.73 1.28
CA GLY A 106 -7.98 9.74 1.42
C GLY A 106 -8.19 10.97 0.54
N VAL A 107 -9.05 10.89 -0.49
CA VAL A 107 -9.37 12.01 -1.38
C VAL A 107 -10.64 12.73 -0.93
N LYS A 108 -11.68 11.99 -0.54
CA LYS A 108 -13.02 12.52 -0.24
C LYS A 108 -13.31 12.66 1.25
N GLY A 109 -12.63 11.89 2.09
CA GLY A 109 -13.07 11.62 3.47
C GLY A 109 -14.21 10.58 3.53
N ASN A 110 -14.45 10.06 4.73
CA ASN A 110 -15.61 9.24 5.04
C ASN A 110 -15.94 9.35 6.54
N ALA A 111 -17.22 9.43 6.89
CA ALA A 111 -17.64 9.48 8.29
C ALA A 111 -17.19 8.19 9.02
N GLY A 112 -16.63 8.34 10.22
CA GLY A 112 -16.10 7.23 11.00
C GLY A 112 -14.69 6.77 10.60
N GLN A 113 -14.05 7.39 9.61
CA GLN A 113 -12.72 7.02 9.11
C GLN A 113 -11.73 8.19 9.13
N SER A 114 -11.80 9.08 10.10
CA SER A 114 -10.94 10.27 10.15
C SER A 114 -9.44 9.92 10.23
N ASN A 115 -9.07 8.90 11.00
CA ASN A 115 -7.72 8.35 11.10
C ASN A 115 -7.25 7.74 9.76
N TYR A 116 -8.09 6.92 9.15
CA TYR A 116 -7.78 6.29 7.86
C TYR A 116 -7.70 7.32 6.75
N ALA A 117 -8.65 8.25 6.66
CA ALA A 117 -8.63 9.37 5.71
C ALA A 117 -7.35 10.20 5.85
N ALA A 118 -6.97 10.56 7.08
CA ALA A 118 -5.74 11.30 7.36
C ALA A 118 -4.50 10.54 6.87
N SER A 119 -4.40 9.23 7.19
CA SER A 119 -3.27 8.40 6.75
C SER A 119 -3.17 8.30 5.22
N LYS A 120 -4.30 8.08 4.54
CA LYS A 120 -4.34 7.91 3.09
C LYS A 120 -4.16 9.23 2.32
N SER A 121 -4.62 10.36 2.88
CA SER A 121 -4.29 11.70 2.38
C SER A 121 -2.81 12.03 2.57
N GLY A 122 -2.24 11.68 3.72
CA GLY A 122 -0.80 11.84 4.00
C GLY A 122 0.08 11.11 2.99
N ILE A 123 -0.30 9.90 2.58
CA ILE A 123 0.39 9.14 1.53
C ILE A 123 0.41 9.91 0.21
N ILE A 124 -0.68 10.60 -0.16
CA ILE A 124 -0.74 11.38 -1.40
C ILE A 124 0.26 12.56 -1.35
N GLY A 125 0.26 13.32 -0.24
CA GLY A 125 1.19 14.43 -0.04
C GLY A 125 2.65 13.97 -0.02
N PHE A 126 2.94 12.93 0.75
CA PHE A 126 4.26 12.30 0.82
C PHE A 126 4.77 11.88 -0.56
N SER A 127 3.95 11.16 -1.32
CA SER A 127 4.35 10.64 -2.63
C SER A 127 4.64 11.74 -3.65
N LYS A 128 3.86 12.83 -3.64
CA LYS A 128 4.13 14.00 -4.48
C LYS A 128 5.49 14.63 -4.18
N SER A 129 5.84 14.75 -2.89
CA SER A 129 7.14 15.27 -2.46
C SER A 129 8.29 14.36 -2.90
N ILE A 130 8.14 13.05 -2.72
CA ILE A 130 9.15 12.06 -3.15
C ILE A 130 9.32 12.06 -4.68
N ALA A 131 8.23 12.19 -5.44
CA ALA A 131 8.30 12.29 -6.90
C ALA A 131 9.12 13.51 -7.36
N LEU A 132 8.96 14.66 -6.69
CA LEU A 132 9.73 15.88 -6.99
C LEU A 132 11.20 15.72 -6.56
N GLU A 133 11.46 15.13 -5.39
CA GLU A 133 12.81 14.96 -4.85
C GLU A 133 13.65 13.98 -5.68
N LEU A 134 13.06 12.86 -6.08
CA LEU A 134 13.78 11.76 -6.73
C LEU A 134 13.67 11.75 -8.26
N GLY A 135 12.79 12.56 -8.85
CA GLY A 135 12.52 12.57 -10.29
C GLY A 135 13.75 12.85 -11.15
N SER A 136 14.66 13.75 -10.71
CA SER A 136 15.92 14.04 -11.41
C SER A 136 16.88 12.84 -11.46
N ARG A 137 16.61 11.80 -10.70
CA ARG A 137 17.35 10.53 -10.67
C ARG A 137 16.65 9.40 -11.40
N ASN A 138 15.63 9.73 -12.21
CA ASN A 138 14.82 8.77 -12.96
C ASN A 138 14.09 7.77 -12.03
N ILE A 139 13.66 8.21 -10.85
CA ILE A 139 12.87 7.43 -9.90
C ILE A 139 11.47 7.99 -9.91
N ARG A 140 10.49 7.14 -10.21
CA ARG A 140 9.08 7.52 -10.25
C ARG A 140 8.40 7.18 -8.93
N CYS A 141 7.50 8.03 -8.47
CA CYS A 141 6.66 7.75 -7.31
C CYS A 141 5.20 8.08 -7.65
N ASN A 142 4.35 7.08 -7.62
CA ASN A 142 2.95 7.17 -7.98
C ASN A 142 2.06 6.72 -6.82
N VAL A 143 0.81 7.19 -6.85
CA VAL A 143 -0.22 6.82 -5.87
C VAL A 143 -1.41 6.24 -6.60
N ILE A 144 -1.87 5.09 -6.12
CA ILE A 144 -3.16 4.52 -6.51
C ILE A 144 -4.14 4.78 -5.38
N ALA A 145 -5.33 5.30 -5.71
CA ALA A 145 -6.40 5.56 -4.76
C ALA A 145 -7.64 4.72 -5.13
N PRO A 146 -7.65 3.42 -4.78
CA PRO A 146 -8.77 2.54 -5.11
C PRO A 146 -10.07 3.05 -4.47
N GLY A 147 -11.19 2.80 -5.15
CA GLY A 147 -12.52 2.94 -4.61
C GLY A 147 -12.94 1.70 -3.83
N PHE A 148 -14.19 1.28 -4.02
CA PHE A 148 -14.69 0.04 -3.45
C PHE A 148 -14.22 -1.15 -4.29
N ILE A 149 -13.39 -2.01 -3.69
CA ILE A 149 -12.82 -3.20 -4.31
C ILE A 149 -13.34 -4.43 -3.56
N LYS A 150 -13.79 -5.43 -4.31
CA LYS A 150 -14.23 -6.69 -3.74
C LYS A 150 -13.04 -7.46 -3.17
N THR A 151 -13.11 -7.77 -1.87
CA THR A 151 -12.07 -8.48 -1.12
C THR A 151 -12.73 -9.27 0.00
N GLU A 152 -12.04 -10.21 0.61
CA GLU A 152 -12.52 -10.93 1.80
C GLU A 152 -12.97 -10.00 2.95
N MET A 153 -12.42 -8.80 3.02
CA MET A 153 -12.82 -7.78 4.00
C MET A 153 -14.18 -7.18 3.66
N THR A 154 -14.45 -6.95 2.38
CA THR A 154 -15.72 -6.37 1.90
C THR A 154 -16.84 -7.41 1.79
N ASP A 155 -16.50 -8.67 1.60
CA ASP A 155 -17.47 -9.78 1.55
C ASP A 155 -18.18 -10.02 2.90
N LYS A 156 -17.63 -9.46 3.99
CA LYS A 156 -18.24 -9.51 5.34
C LYS A 156 -19.27 -8.41 5.58
N LEU A 157 -19.44 -7.49 4.64
CA LEU A 157 -20.42 -6.41 4.73
C LEU A 157 -21.82 -6.93 4.41
N SER A 158 -22.85 -6.30 5.01
CA SER A 158 -24.24 -6.65 4.70
C SER A 158 -24.59 -6.27 3.25
N GLU A 159 -25.49 -7.02 2.63
CA GLU A 159 -25.96 -6.76 1.26
C GLU A 159 -26.45 -5.32 1.08
N SER A 160 -27.15 -4.76 2.07
CA SER A 160 -27.66 -3.38 2.04
C SER A 160 -26.53 -2.33 1.98
N VAL A 161 -25.39 -2.59 2.63
CA VAL A 161 -24.21 -1.72 2.56
C VAL A 161 -23.55 -1.81 1.20
N ILE A 162 -23.39 -3.04 0.68
CA ILE A 162 -22.82 -3.29 -0.66
C ILE A 162 -23.68 -2.62 -1.73
N GLU A 163 -25.01 -2.76 -1.65
CA GLU A 163 -25.95 -2.13 -2.58
C GLU A 163 -25.86 -0.60 -2.54
N SER A 164 -25.83 -0.02 -1.32
CA SER A 164 -25.66 1.42 -1.14
C SER A 164 -24.37 1.93 -1.77
N TRP A 165 -23.28 1.21 -1.64
CA TRP A 165 -22.00 1.57 -2.25
C TRP A 165 -22.03 1.44 -3.76
N ASN A 166 -22.57 0.34 -4.29
CA ASN A 166 -22.74 0.14 -5.73
C ASN A 166 -23.60 1.23 -6.37
N ASN A 167 -24.62 1.72 -5.68
CA ASN A 167 -25.46 2.82 -6.15
C ASN A 167 -24.69 4.14 -6.34
N ASN A 168 -23.61 4.35 -5.60
CA ASN A 168 -22.75 5.52 -5.71
C ASN A 168 -21.61 5.34 -6.75
N ILE A 169 -21.42 4.13 -7.27
CA ILE A 169 -20.43 3.85 -8.33
C ILE A 169 -21.13 3.97 -9.68
N PRO A 170 -20.62 4.77 -10.64
CA PRO A 170 -21.25 4.93 -11.94
C PRO A 170 -21.49 3.61 -12.68
N LEU A 171 -20.54 2.68 -12.63
CA LEU A 171 -20.65 1.35 -13.23
C LEU A 171 -21.52 0.35 -12.43
N LYS A 172 -22.08 0.78 -11.28
CA LYS A 172 -22.98 -0.03 -10.44
C LYS A 172 -22.40 -1.38 -9.97
N ARG A 173 -21.09 -1.48 -9.91
CA ARG A 173 -20.37 -2.66 -9.40
C ARG A 173 -19.08 -2.24 -8.72
N PRO A 174 -18.56 -3.06 -7.76
CA PRO A 174 -17.24 -2.86 -7.22
C PRO A 174 -16.14 -3.10 -8.29
N GLY A 175 -14.94 -2.61 -8.03
CA GLY A 175 -13.75 -3.06 -8.73
C GLY A 175 -13.29 -4.42 -8.20
N GLU A 176 -12.51 -5.12 -8.98
CA GLU A 176 -11.87 -6.38 -8.59
C GLU A 176 -10.41 -6.10 -8.16
N THR A 177 -9.82 -6.98 -7.36
CA THR A 177 -8.41 -6.87 -6.94
C THR A 177 -7.46 -6.81 -8.15
N TYR A 178 -7.79 -7.50 -9.19
CA TYR A 178 -7.09 -7.55 -10.45
C TYR A 178 -7.08 -6.21 -11.21
N ASP A 179 -8.12 -5.35 -11.07
CA ASP A 179 -8.12 -4.00 -11.65
C ASP A 179 -6.98 -3.16 -11.03
N VAL A 180 -6.78 -3.29 -9.71
CA VAL A 180 -5.69 -2.61 -8.99
C VAL A 180 -4.34 -3.21 -9.36
N ALA A 181 -4.23 -4.53 -9.44
CA ALA A 181 -3.00 -5.22 -9.78
C ALA A 181 -2.49 -4.85 -11.19
N ASN A 182 -3.39 -4.74 -12.18
CA ASN A 182 -3.04 -4.30 -13.53
C ASN A 182 -2.51 -2.86 -13.56
N LEU A 183 -3.10 -1.97 -12.77
CA LEU A 183 -2.58 -0.61 -12.65
C LEU A 183 -1.19 -0.58 -11.98
N CYS A 184 -0.98 -1.43 -10.97
CA CYS A 184 0.36 -1.60 -10.38
C CYS A 184 1.37 -2.08 -11.43
N LEU A 185 1.00 -3.08 -12.23
CA LEU A 185 1.87 -3.61 -13.29
C LEU A 185 2.24 -2.54 -14.31
N PHE A 186 1.25 -1.75 -14.76
CA PHE A 186 1.48 -0.62 -15.67
C PHE A 186 2.42 0.43 -15.06
N LEU A 187 2.26 0.76 -13.79
CA LEU A 187 3.12 1.74 -13.11
C LEU A 187 4.50 1.17 -12.74
N ALA A 188 4.66 -0.13 -12.70
CA ALA A 188 5.92 -0.82 -12.43
C ALA A 188 6.84 -0.89 -13.67
N SER A 189 6.27 -0.86 -14.87
CA SER A 189 6.95 -0.98 -16.16
C SER A 189 7.69 0.29 -16.63
#